data_0082fe139244cbbd1b985f625de2f112
#
_entry.id   0082fe139244cbbd1b985f625de2f112
#
_cell.length_a   1.000
_cell.length_b   1.000
_cell.length_c   1.000
_cell.angle_alpha   90.00
_cell.angle_beta   90.00
_cell.angle_gamma   90.00
#
_symmetry.space_group_name_H-M   'P 1'
#
loop_
_entity.id
_entity.type
_entity.pdbx_description
1 polymer ?
#
loop_
_entity_poly.entity_id
_entity_poly.type
_entity_poly.pdbx_seq_one_letter_code
_entity_poly.pdbx_strand_id
1 'polypeptide(L)'
;MVMPLIALVDDESNILTSVSIALESEGFTVDTFKNGEEALIGLEGKKYDLGLFDIKMPRMNGNELLMKVRSSRNADLKNMPVIFLTSKDQEQDEIIGLKMGAADYIKKPFSQKLLNERIRTVLRIHENRNNVANQETSANNNLKKGDLFLDNLKQLCF
;
A
#
# COMPACT_ATOMS: atom_id res chain seq x y z
N MET A 1 -19.00 -6.62 7.55
CA MET A 1 -17.62 -6.56 7.39
C MET A 1 -17.24 -6.17 6.01
N VAL A 2 -16.39 -5.25 5.89
CA VAL A 2 -16.01 -4.73 4.61
C VAL A 2 -14.78 -5.43 4.10
N MET A 3 -14.79 -5.89 2.86
CA MET A 3 -13.64 -6.53 2.30
C MET A 3 -12.71 -5.47 1.76
N PRO A 4 -11.43 -5.56 2.06
CA PRO A 4 -10.49 -4.55 1.57
C PRO A 4 -10.44 -4.55 0.03
N LEU A 5 -10.35 -3.37 -0.53
CA LEU A 5 -10.26 -3.19 -1.98
C LEU A 5 -8.82 -2.84 -2.34
N ILE A 6 -8.22 -3.65 -3.19
CA ILE A 6 -6.83 -3.52 -3.58
C ILE A 6 -6.72 -3.12 -5.03
N ALA A 7 -5.85 -2.15 -5.30
CA ALA A 7 -5.55 -1.74 -6.68
C ALA A 7 -4.26 -2.44 -7.10
N LEU A 8 -4.34 -3.36 -8.03
CA LEU A 8 -3.18 -4.08 -8.52
C LEU A 8 -2.76 -3.52 -9.86
N VAL A 9 -1.55 -3.00 -9.94
CA VAL A 9 -1.03 -2.35 -11.14
C VAL A 9 0.22 -3.08 -11.62
N ASP A 10 0.15 -3.68 -12.79
CA ASP A 10 1.26 -4.43 -13.35
C ASP A 10 1.04 -4.54 -14.84
N ASP A 11 2.08 -4.41 -15.65
CA ASP A 11 1.92 -4.50 -17.10
C ASP A 11 1.93 -5.94 -17.60
N GLU A 12 2.15 -6.91 -16.73
CA GLU A 12 2.11 -8.30 -17.12
C GLU A 12 0.74 -8.89 -16.83
N SER A 13 0.01 -9.26 -17.86
CA SER A 13 -1.35 -9.75 -17.66
C SER A 13 -1.38 -11.03 -16.84
N ASN A 14 -0.35 -11.85 -16.91
CA ASN A 14 -0.30 -13.06 -16.11
C ASN A 14 -0.30 -12.75 -14.62
N ILE A 15 0.42 -11.70 -14.21
CA ILE A 15 0.45 -11.29 -12.82
C ILE A 15 -0.93 -10.75 -12.43
N LEU A 16 -1.52 -9.92 -13.28
CA LEU A 16 -2.84 -9.37 -12.96
C LEU A 16 -3.85 -10.48 -12.74
N THR A 17 -3.84 -11.48 -13.60
CA THR A 17 -4.80 -12.58 -13.47
C THR A 17 -4.51 -13.45 -12.26
N SER A 18 -3.27 -13.91 -12.11
CA SER A 18 -2.97 -14.89 -11.06
C SER A 18 -3.05 -14.27 -9.67
N VAL A 19 -2.57 -13.05 -9.52
CA VAL A 19 -2.58 -12.42 -8.22
C VAL A 19 -3.99 -12.03 -7.83
N SER A 20 -4.79 -11.52 -8.77
CA SER A 20 -6.14 -11.14 -8.43
C SER A 20 -6.97 -12.35 -8.00
N ILE A 21 -6.83 -13.48 -8.70
CA ILE A 21 -7.56 -14.67 -8.32
C ILE A 21 -7.14 -15.13 -6.91
N ALA A 22 -5.85 -15.13 -6.64
CA ALA A 22 -5.37 -15.56 -5.36
C ALA A 22 -5.81 -14.64 -4.23
N LEU A 23 -5.81 -13.35 -4.46
CA LEU A 23 -6.23 -12.40 -3.43
C LEU A 23 -7.74 -12.48 -3.20
N GLU A 24 -8.50 -12.67 -4.27
CA GLU A 24 -9.94 -12.80 -4.13
C GLU A 24 -10.30 -14.04 -3.32
N SER A 25 -9.52 -15.11 -3.47
CA SER A 25 -9.77 -16.31 -2.69
C SER A 25 -9.48 -16.10 -1.20
N GLU A 26 -8.73 -15.05 -0.86
CA GLU A 26 -8.43 -14.74 0.53
C GLU A 26 -9.39 -13.68 1.09
N GLY A 27 -10.38 -13.27 0.34
CA GLY A 27 -11.38 -12.35 0.83
C GLY A 27 -11.18 -10.91 0.42
N PHE A 28 -10.18 -10.62 -0.41
CA PHE A 28 -9.95 -9.25 -0.87
C PHE A 28 -10.74 -9.00 -2.15
N THR A 29 -11.08 -7.76 -2.40
CA THR A 29 -11.63 -7.36 -3.70
C THR A 29 -10.48 -6.68 -4.46
N VAL A 30 -10.32 -6.96 -5.73
CA VAL A 30 -9.19 -6.47 -6.49
C VAL A 30 -9.64 -5.83 -7.80
N ASP A 31 -9.15 -4.61 -8.04
CA ASP A 31 -9.30 -3.99 -9.36
C ASP A 31 -7.92 -4.00 -9.99
N THR A 32 -7.82 -4.32 -11.26
CA THR A 32 -6.53 -4.44 -11.93
C THR A 32 -6.35 -3.34 -12.96
N PHE A 33 -5.11 -2.86 -13.08
CA PHE A 33 -4.77 -1.84 -14.06
C PHE A 33 -3.47 -2.26 -14.74
N LYS A 34 -3.38 -2.10 -16.03
CA LYS A 34 -2.22 -2.59 -16.77
C LYS A 34 -1.13 -1.54 -16.98
N ASN A 35 -1.38 -0.32 -16.58
CA ASN A 35 -0.35 0.72 -16.65
C ASN A 35 -0.68 1.83 -15.67
N GLY A 36 0.26 2.74 -15.49
CA GLY A 36 0.11 3.80 -14.50
C GLY A 36 -0.96 4.81 -14.84
N GLU A 37 -1.15 5.09 -16.12
CA GLU A 37 -2.16 6.06 -16.53
C GLU A 37 -3.56 5.55 -16.21
N GLU A 38 -3.84 4.28 -16.52
CA GLU A 38 -5.12 3.69 -16.20
C GLU A 38 -5.33 3.63 -14.70
N ALA A 39 -4.26 3.33 -13.97
CA ALA A 39 -4.36 3.27 -12.53
C ALA A 39 -4.73 4.61 -11.92
N LEU A 40 -4.13 5.69 -12.40
CA LEU A 40 -4.43 7.01 -11.86
C LEU A 40 -5.90 7.36 -12.05
N ILE A 41 -6.46 7.06 -13.21
CA ILE A 41 -7.85 7.33 -13.48
C ILE A 41 -8.74 6.52 -12.52
N GLY A 42 -8.42 5.24 -12.38
CA GLY A 42 -9.22 4.38 -11.51
C GLY A 42 -9.10 4.74 -10.04
N LEU A 43 -7.89 5.12 -9.62
CA LEU A 43 -7.64 5.44 -8.22
C LEU A 43 -8.35 6.72 -7.79
N GLU A 44 -8.59 7.64 -8.71
CA GLU A 44 -9.30 8.85 -8.35
C GLU A 44 -10.81 8.60 -8.25
N GLY A 45 -11.29 7.50 -8.77
CA GLY A 45 -12.72 7.25 -8.81
C GLY A 45 -13.30 6.48 -7.64
N LYS A 46 -12.46 5.86 -6.84
CA LYS A 46 -12.91 5.06 -5.71
C LYS A 46 -11.92 5.14 -4.58
N LYS A 47 -12.34 4.74 -3.39
CA LYS A 47 -11.42 4.66 -2.27
C LYS A 47 -10.85 3.26 -2.23
N TYR A 48 -9.53 3.14 -2.35
CA TYR A 48 -8.83 1.87 -2.27
C TYR A 48 -8.11 1.77 -0.94
N ASP A 49 -8.02 0.56 -0.41
CA ASP A 49 -7.38 0.34 0.88
C ASP A 49 -5.88 0.12 0.74
N LEU A 50 -5.43 -0.33 -0.42
CA LEU A 50 -4.01 -0.60 -0.61
C LEU A 50 -3.70 -0.70 -2.09
N GLY A 51 -2.52 -0.24 -2.49
CA GLY A 51 -2.04 -0.38 -3.86
C GLY A 51 -0.90 -1.37 -3.93
N LEU A 52 -0.93 -2.27 -4.91
CA LEU A 52 0.18 -3.15 -5.22
C LEU A 52 0.68 -2.69 -6.58
N PHE A 53 1.82 -2.05 -6.62
CA PHE A 53 2.33 -1.45 -7.84
C PHE A 53 3.62 -2.15 -8.30
N ASP A 54 3.63 -2.61 -9.54
CA ASP A 54 4.86 -3.06 -10.15
C ASP A 54 5.73 -1.83 -10.39
N ILE A 55 7.03 -1.91 -10.13
CA ILE A 55 7.90 -0.78 -10.34
C ILE A 55 8.21 -0.60 -11.81
N LYS A 56 8.56 -1.67 -12.51
CA LYS A 56 9.06 -1.55 -13.86
C LYS A 56 7.96 -1.64 -14.88
N MET A 57 7.40 -0.53 -15.26
CA MET A 57 6.36 -0.46 -16.27
C MET A 57 6.73 0.60 -17.30
N PRO A 58 6.30 0.43 -18.56
CA PRO A 58 6.63 1.42 -19.58
C PRO A 58 5.88 2.73 -19.34
N ARG A 59 6.46 3.80 -19.79
CA ARG A 59 5.92 5.15 -19.71
C ARG A 59 5.82 5.72 -18.30
N MET A 60 5.11 5.09 -17.41
CA MET A 60 5.03 5.56 -16.02
C MET A 60 5.36 4.38 -15.13
N ASN A 61 6.50 4.42 -14.43
CA ASN A 61 6.88 3.32 -13.56
C ASN A 61 6.19 3.45 -12.21
N GLY A 62 6.40 2.45 -11.34
CA GLY A 62 5.71 2.44 -10.05
C GLY A 62 6.08 3.60 -9.16
N ASN A 63 7.33 4.06 -9.20
CA ASN A 63 7.75 5.20 -8.39
C ASN A 63 7.06 6.49 -8.84
N GLU A 64 6.92 6.65 -10.15
CA GLU A 64 6.23 7.83 -10.67
C GLU A 64 4.75 7.78 -10.30
N LEU A 65 4.16 6.60 -10.36
CA LEU A 65 2.77 6.44 -9.97
C LEU A 65 2.60 6.78 -8.49
N LEU A 66 3.50 6.30 -7.64
CA LEU A 66 3.43 6.59 -6.21
C LEU A 66 3.56 8.10 -5.97
N MET A 67 4.46 8.77 -6.70
CA MET A 67 4.62 10.19 -6.53
C MET A 67 3.33 10.93 -6.86
N LYS A 68 2.65 10.52 -7.93
CA LYS A 68 1.40 11.16 -8.29
C LYS A 68 0.30 10.88 -7.28
N VAL A 69 0.28 9.67 -6.73
CA VAL A 69 -0.68 9.32 -5.69
C VAL A 69 -0.45 10.19 -4.46
N ARG A 70 0.80 10.36 -4.04
CA ARG A 70 1.11 11.16 -2.85
C ARG A 70 0.87 12.66 -3.07
N SER A 71 0.77 13.08 -4.32
CA SER A 71 0.50 14.46 -4.64
C SER A 71 -0.98 14.76 -4.84
N SER A 72 -1.83 13.76 -4.66
CA SER A 72 -3.27 13.93 -4.90
C SER A 72 -3.89 14.86 -3.87
N ARG A 73 -4.94 15.56 -4.28
CA ARG A 73 -5.70 16.39 -3.35
C ARG A 73 -6.69 15.54 -2.57
N ASN A 74 -6.96 14.33 -3.04
CA ASN A 74 -7.86 13.43 -2.36
C ASN A 74 -7.10 12.79 -1.21
N ALA A 75 -7.47 13.08 0.02
CA ALA A 75 -6.74 12.60 1.20
C ALA A 75 -6.72 11.07 1.28
N ASP A 76 -7.79 10.41 0.88
CA ASP A 76 -7.83 8.96 0.92
C ASP A 76 -6.80 8.38 -0.04
N LEU A 77 -6.66 8.96 -1.21
CA LEU A 77 -5.69 8.49 -2.19
C LEU A 77 -4.28 8.86 -1.73
N LYS A 78 -4.09 10.08 -1.29
CA LYS A 78 -2.78 10.55 -0.88
C LYS A 78 -2.19 9.68 0.21
N ASN A 79 -3.01 9.17 1.11
CA ASN A 79 -2.55 8.40 2.24
C ASN A 79 -2.68 6.89 2.07
N MET A 80 -3.04 6.43 0.90
CA MET A 80 -3.19 5.00 0.64
C MET A 80 -1.86 4.28 0.77
N PRO A 81 -1.79 3.18 1.52
CA PRO A 81 -0.55 2.44 1.61
C PRO A 81 -0.25 1.72 0.31
N VAL A 82 1.02 1.68 -0.08
CA VAL A 82 1.44 1.07 -1.33
C VAL A 82 2.56 0.07 -1.07
N ILE A 83 2.43 -1.12 -1.64
CA ILE A 83 3.48 -2.13 -1.62
C ILE A 83 3.99 -2.25 -3.05
N PHE A 84 5.30 -2.19 -3.23
CA PHE A 84 5.88 -2.36 -4.55
C PHE A 84 6.19 -3.82 -4.83
N LEU A 85 5.97 -4.24 -6.07
CA LEU A 85 6.40 -5.54 -6.55
C LEU A 85 7.65 -5.27 -7.39
N THR A 86 8.79 -5.84 -7.02
CA THR A 86 10.05 -5.50 -7.64
C THR A 86 10.78 -6.75 -8.13
N SER A 87 11.69 -6.58 -9.07
CA SER A 87 12.55 -7.67 -9.47
C SER A 87 13.87 -7.52 -8.72
N LYS A 88 14.72 -8.54 -8.80
CA LYS A 88 15.94 -8.57 -8.02
C LYS A 88 16.85 -7.42 -8.25
N ASP A 89 16.87 -6.86 -9.42
CA ASP A 89 17.85 -5.84 -9.79
C ASP A 89 17.32 -4.40 -9.61
N GLN A 90 16.32 -4.20 -8.80
CA GLN A 90 15.74 -2.89 -8.65
C GLN A 90 15.94 -2.28 -7.27
N GLU A 91 17.12 -2.51 -6.71
CA GLU A 91 17.41 -2.03 -5.37
C GLU A 91 17.36 -0.51 -5.26
N GLN A 92 17.82 0.20 -6.27
CA GLN A 92 17.77 1.66 -6.21
C GLN A 92 16.34 2.16 -6.24
N ASP A 93 15.47 1.46 -6.98
CA ASP A 93 14.07 1.85 -7.02
C ASP A 93 13.41 1.61 -5.65
N GLU A 94 13.86 0.59 -4.93
CA GLU A 94 13.34 0.35 -3.59
C GLU A 94 13.71 1.49 -2.66
N ILE A 95 14.93 2.00 -2.76
CA ILE A 95 15.35 3.10 -1.92
C ILE A 95 14.54 4.36 -2.21
N ILE A 96 14.30 4.64 -3.49
CA ILE A 96 13.49 5.79 -3.87
C ILE A 96 12.08 5.64 -3.32
N GLY A 97 11.49 4.46 -3.45
CA GLY A 97 10.15 4.23 -2.97
C GLY A 97 10.02 4.39 -1.48
N LEU A 98 11.04 3.94 -0.72
CA LEU A 98 11.01 4.12 0.72
C LEU A 98 11.01 5.60 1.06
N LYS A 99 11.80 6.39 0.36
CA LYS A 99 11.84 7.81 0.61
C LYS A 99 10.53 8.49 0.29
N MET A 100 9.77 7.93 -0.66
CA MET A 100 8.47 8.48 -1.02
C MET A 100 7.34 7.92 -0.17
N GLY A 101 7.64 7.05 0.77
CA GLY A 101 6.63 6.55 1.69
C GLY A 101 5.94 5.27 1.29
N ALA A 102 6.59 4.42 0.50
CA ALA A 102 6.05 3.09 0.24
C ALA A 102 6.01 2.31 1.54
N ALA A 103 4.98 1.51 1.73
CA ALA A 103 4.82 0.75 2.95
C ALA A 103 5.70 -0.48 2.98
N ASP A 104 5.96 -1.10 1.84
CA ASP A 104 6.74 -2.33 1.81
C ASP A 104 7.14 -2.66 0.38
N TYR A 105 7.96 -3.67 0.22
CA TYR A 105 8.40 -4.19 -1.07
C TYR A 105 8.31 -5.68 -1.05
N ILE A 106 7.95 -6.29 -2.16
CA ILE A 106 7.95 -7.74 -2.29
C ILE A 106 8.68 -8.06 -3.56
N LYS A 107 9.73 -8.86 -3.47
CA LYS A 107 10.54 -9.20 -4.63
C LYS A 107 9.92 -10.34 -5.42
N LYS A 108 9.92 -10.21 -6.73
CA LYS A 108 9.46 -11.25 -7.63
C LYS A 108 10.60 -12.23 -7.85
N PRO A 109 10.35 -13.50 -7.94
CA PRO A 109 9.05 -14.14 -7.77
C PRO A 109 8.72 -14.29 -6.28
N PHE A 110 7.46 -14.21 -5.95
CA PHE A 110 7.04 -14.28 -4.56
C PHE A 110 6.03 -15.40 -4.37
N SER A 111 5.92 -15.88 -3.14
CA SER A 111 4.90 -16.86 -2.84
C SER A 111 3.61 -16.12 -2.51
N GLN A 112 2.49 -16.76 -2.80
CA GLN A 112 1.21 -16.16 -2.52
C GLN A 112 1.03 -15.96 -1.02
N LYS A 113 1.56 -16.89 -0.24
CA LYS A 113 1.45 -16.79 1.20
C LYS A 113 2.18 -15.54 1.72
N LEU A 114 3.39 -15.28 1.21
CA LEU A 114 4.13 -14.11 1.62
C LEU A 114 3.39 -12.84 1.24
N LEU A 115 2.84 -12.80 0.03
CA LEU A 115 2.12 -11.62 -0.43
C LEU A 115 0.91 -11.36 0.48
N ASN A 116 0.14 -12.40 0.78
CA ASN A 116 -1.03 -12.24 1.63
C ASN A 116 -0.66 -11.73 3.02
N GLU A 117 0.41 -12.26 3.60
CA GLU A 117 0.84 -11.83 4.91
C GLU A 117 1.27 -10.37 4.94
N ARG A 118 2.00 -9.95 3.91
CA ARG A 118 2.46 -8.58 3.84
C ARG A 118 1.30 -7.61 3.67
N ILE A 119 0.33 -7.99 2.84
CA ILE A 119 -0.85 -7.16 2.64
C ILE A 119 -1.61 -7.01 3.95
N ARG A 120 -1.83 -8.11 4.68
CA ARG A 120 -2.57 -8.05 5.93
C ARG A 120 -1.83 -7.22 6.97
N THR A 121 -0.51 -7.35 7.02
CA THR A 121 0.29 -6.59 7.96
C THR A 121 0.21 -5.09 7.66
N VAL A 122 0.33 -4.72 6.39
CA VAL A 122 0.28 -3.30 6.02
C VAL A 122 -1.10 -2.73 6.30
N LEU A 123 -2.16 -3.47 5.98
CA LEU A 123 -3.51 -3.00 6.24
C LEU A 123 -3.75 -2.80 7.73
N ARG A 124 -3.25 -3.72 8.55
CA ARG A 124 -3.44 -3.62 9.99
C ARG A 124 -2.70 -2.42 10.57
N ILE A 125 -1.48 -2.19 10.11
CA ILE A 125 -0.69 -1.06 10.60
C ILE A 125 -1.34 0.25 10.18
N HIS A 126 -1.82 0.34 8.95
CA HIS A 126 -2.45 1.55 8.45
C HIS A 126 -3.74 1.84 9.23
N GLU A 127 -4.50 0.81 9.50
CA GLU A 127 -5.73 0.96 10.24
C GLU A 127 -5.44 1.40 11.68
N ASN A 128 -4.42 0.85 12.30
CA ASN A 128 -4.06 1.23 13.65
C ASN A 128 -3.60 2.69 13.72
N ARG A 129 -2.89 3.17 12.72
CA ARG A 129 -2.50 4.54 12.69
C ARG A 129 -3.70 5.45 12.62
N ASN A 130 -4.68 5.11 11.79
CA ASN A 130 -5.88 5.91 11.67
C ASN A 130 -6.66 5.90 12.97
N ASN A 131 -6.73 4.76 13.65
CA ASN A 131 -7.44 4.68 14.90
C ASN A 131 -6.74 5.50 15.98
N VAL A 132 -5.44 5.47 16.03
CA VAL A 132 -4.70 6.22 17.01
C VAL A 132 -4.89 7.72 16.75
N ALA A 133 -4.84 8.15 15.52
CA ALA A 133 -5.03 9.54 15.21
C ALA A 133 -6.42 10.00 15.61
N ASN A 134 -7.43 9.16 15.36
CA ASN A 134 -8.78 9.50 15.74
C ASN A 134 -8.92 9.55 17.25
N GLN A 135 -8.29 8.66 17.97
CA GLN A 135 -8.37 8.66 19.40
C GLN A 135 -7.68 9.88 19.97
N GLU A 136 -6.58 10.26 19.45
CA GLU A 136 -5.88 11.43 19.91
C GLU A 136 -6.73 12.65 19.74
N THR A 137 -7.44 12.73 18.66
CA THR A 137 -8.27 13.85 18.42
C THR A 137 -9.35 13.94 19.46
N SER A 138 -9.95 12.83 19.81
CA SER A 138 -11.02 12.91 20.76
C SER A 138 -10.53 12.91 22.19
N ALA A 139 -9.44 12.32 22.49
CA ALA A 139 -8.98 12.28 23.82
C ALA A 139 -7.80 13.12 24.06
N ASN A 140 -7.70 14.22 23.38
CA ASN A 140 -6.63 15.05 23.56
C ASN A 140 -6.26 15.31 24.93
N ASN A 141 -7.11 15.36 25.80
CA ASN A 141 -6.74 15.69 27.09
C ASN A 141 -6.02 14.65 27.83
N ASN A 142 -6.23 13.47 27.62
CA ASN A 142 -5.57 12.52 28.42
C ASN A 142 -4.34 12.14 27.86
N LEU A 143 -4.10 12.52 26.74
CA LEU A 143 -2.97 12.23 26.14
C LEU A 143 -1.74 12.25 26.85
N LYS A 144 -1.53 13.10 27.64
CA LYS A 144 -0.32 13.18 28.21
C LYS A 144 0.15 11.96 28.76
N LYS A 145 -0.56 11.27 29.38
CA LYS A 145 -0.05 10.14 29.95
C LYS A 145 0.18 9.15 28.99
N GLY A 146 -0.51 9.05 28.11
CA GLY A 146 -0.28 8.02 27.20
C GLY A 146 0.97 8.09 26.55
N ASP A 147 1.43 9.21 26.47
CA ASP A 147 2.55 9.34 25.68
C ASP A 147 3.65 8.54 26.09
N LEU A 148 3.74 8.31 27.18
CA LEU A 148 4.82 7.66 27.51
C LEU A 148 4.93 6.42 26.87
N PHE A 149 4.32 5.67 26.97
CA PHE A 149 4.55 4.44 26.54
C PHE A 149 4.53 4.28 25.19
N LEU A 150 4.04 5.03 24.72
CA LEU A 150 3.95 4.89 23.43
C LEU A 150 5.20 4.89 22.86
N ASP A 151 5.98 5.44 23.33
CA ASP A 151 7.22 5.52 22.79
C ASP A 151 7.68 4.21 22.62
N ASN A 152 7.39 3.43 23.40
CA ASN A 152 7.92 2.21 23.29
C ASN A 152 7.58 1.59 22.10
N LEU A 153 6.57 1.73 21.75
CA LEU A 153 6.22 1.09 20.69
C LEU A 153 7.03 1.33 19.63
N LYS A 154 7.39 2.32 19.52
CA LYS A 154 8.10 2.62 18.48
C LYS A 154 9.19 1.83 18.37
N GLN A 155 9.61 1.50 19.30
CA GLN A 155 10.73 0.85 19.19
C GLN A 155 10.53 -0.36 18.61
N LEU A 156 9.79 -0.79 18.82
CA LEU A 156 9.66 -1.97 18.34
C LEU A 156 9.70 -2.05 17.00
N CYS A 157 9.56 -1.45 16.68
CA CYS A 157 9.52 -1.54 15.44
C CYS A 157 10.59 -1.84 14.82
N PHE A 158 11.03 -2.11 15.02
CA PHE A 158 11.83 -2.41 14.37
C PHE A 158 12.25 -2.80 14.32
#